data_069f8b8595ac465add6376990b82dc86
#
_entry.id   069f8b8595ac465add6376990b82dc86
#
_cell.length_a   1.000
_cell.length_b   1.000
_cell.length_c   1.000
_cell.angle_alpha   90.00
_cell.angle_beta   90.00
_cell.angle_gamma   90.00
#
_symmetry.space_group_name_H-M   'P 1'
#
loop_
_entity.id
_entity.type
_entity.pdbx_description
1 polymer ?
#
loop_
_entity_poly.entity_id
_entity_poly.type
_entity_poly.pdbx_seq_one_letter_code
_entity_poly.pdbx_strand_id
1 'polypeptide(L)'
;MTEVNTTQSTQARIEKILNENPVVLFMKGTSQFPMCGFSARATAILQDIGVKFYDVNVLEDQEIREGIKAYGNWPTIPQLYINKKLIGGSDIMMEMYEAGELQELLK
;
A
#
# COMPACT_ATOMS: atom_id res chain seq x y z
N MET A 1 7.04 23.85 -20.67
CA MET A 1 6.96 23.47 -19.98
C MET A 1 6.90 23.17 -19.27
N THR A 2 6.93 23.02 -19.13
CA THR A 2 6.96 22.62 -18.48
C THR A 2 7.14 22.13 -17.59
N GLU A 3 7.34 22.54 -17.03
CA GLU A 3 7.71 21.84 -16.13
C GLU A 3 6.75 21.35 -15.29
N VAL A 4 6.66 20.32 -15.15
CA VAL A 4 5.68 19.64 -14.39
C VAL A 4 6.05 19.71 -12.96
N ASN A 5 5.10 19.99 -12.10
CA ASN A 5 5.29 19.94 -10.66
C ASN A 5 5.37 18.47 -10.26
N THR A 6 6.54 18.02 -9.87
CA THR A 6 6.79 16.61 -9.58
C THR A 6 5.90 16.10 -8.45
N THR A 7 5.72 16.90 -7.37
CA THR A 7 4.89 16.50 -6.26
C THR A 7 3.45 16.29 -6.68
N GLN A 8 2.93 17.23 -7.47
CA GLN A 8 1.57 17.12 -7.98
C GLN A 8 1.41 15.92 -8.89
N SER A 9 2.41 15.68 -9.74
CA SER A 9 2.39 14.51 -10.62
C SER A 9 2.39 13.21 -9.82
N THR A 10 3.18 13.16 -8.74
CA THR A 10 3.23 11.98 -7.88
C THR A 10 1.90 11.74 -7.21
N GLN A 11 1.28 12.80 -6.68
CA GLN A 11 -0.03 12.64 -6.03
C GLN A 11 -1.08 12.18 -7.02
N ALA A 12 -1.04 12.68 -8.25
CA ALA A 12 -1.96 12.24 -9.29
C ALA A 12 -1.75 10.77 -9.64
N ARG A 13 -0.51 10.31 -9.64
CA ARG A 13 -0.21 8.91 -9.90
C ARG A 13 -0.75 8.01 -8.78
N ILE A 14 -0.60 8.44 -7.54
CA ILE A 14 -1.13 7.69 -6.39
C ILE A 14 -2.66 7.62 -6.49
N GLU A 15 -3.30 8.76 -6.78
CA GLU A 15 -4.76 8.79 -6.93
C GLU A 15 -5.21 7.80 -8.00
N LYS A 16 -4.51 7.78 -9.12
CA LYS A 16 -4.87 6.87 -10.21
C LYS A 16 -4.77 5.43 -9.78
N ILE A 17 -3.68 5.07 -9.10
CA ILE A 17 -3.50 3.70 -8.60
C ILE A 17 -4.66 3.30 -7.69
N LEU A 18 -5.03 4.20 -6.77
CA LEU A 18 -6.09 3.91 -5.81
C LEU A 18 -7.46 3.89 -6.46
N ASN A 19 -7.66 4.71 -7.51
CA ASN A 19 -8.94 4.71 -8.23
C ASN A 19 -9.14 3.43 -9.03
N GLU A 20 -8.06 2.84 -9.52
CA GLU A 20 -8.14 1.68 -10.41
C GLU A 20 -8.09 0.35 -9.68
N ASN A 21 -7.73 0.35 -8.41
CA ASN A 21 -7.52 -0.90 -7.67
C ASN A 21 -8.17 -0.79 -6.29
N PRO A 22 -9.11 -1.68 -5.97
CA PRO A 22 -9.76 -1.59 -4.66
C PRO A 22 -8.87 -1.95 -3.49
N VAL A 23 -7.84 -2.77 -3.71
CA VAL A 23 -6.92 -3.16 -2.64
C VAL A 23 -5.50 -2.91 -3.15
N VAL A 24 -4.78 -2.01 -2.48
CA VAL A 24 -3.43 -1.64 -2.88
C VAL A 24 -2.50 -1.72 -1.67
N LEU A 25 -1.38 -2.37 -1.87
CA LEU A 25 -0.33 -2.44 -0.83
C LEU A 25 0.92 -1.76 -1.35
N PHE A 26 1.29 -0.63 -0.73
CA PHE A 26 2.57 0.02 -1.01
C PHE A 26 3.61 -0.63 -0.11
N MET A 27 4.63 -1.23 -0.72
CA MET A 27 5.53 -2.10 0.02
C MET A 27 6.97 -1.98 -0.49
N LYS A 28 7.89 -2.53 0.27
CA LYS A 28 9.28 -2.65 -0.15
C LYS A 28 9.47 -4.01 -0.79
N GLY A 29 9.78 -4.00 -2.08
CA GLY A 29 9.83 -5.21 -2.91
C GLY A 29 8.50 -5.48 -3.55
N THR A 30 8.29 -6.72 -3.98
CA THR A 30 7.04 -7.15 -4.60
C THR A 30 6.40 -8.23 -3.74
N SER A 31 5.16 -8.57 -4.08
CA SER A 31 4.46 -9.63 -3.34
C SER A 31 5.17 -10.96 -3.45
N GLN A 32 5.88 -11.20 -4.55
CA GLN A 32 6.64 -12.42 -4.74
C GLN A 32 8.02 -12.36 -4.10
N PHE A 33 8.61 -11.16 -4.01
CA PHE A 33 9.94 -10.97 -3.46
C PHE A 33 9.96 -9.77 -2.53
N PRO A 34 9.34 -9.89 -1.33
CA PRO A 34 9.37 -8.78 -0.37
C PRO A 34 10.80 -8.53 0.11
N MET A 35 11.14 -7.25 0.26
CA MET A 35 12.50 -6.84 0.63
C MET A 35 12.59 -6.31 2.05
N CYS A 36 11.57 -6.56 2.87
CA CYS A 36 11.50 -6.06 4.23
C CYS A 36 10.56 -6.98 5.01
N GLY A 37 10.90 -7.29 6.25
CA GLY A 37 10.09 -8.20 7.06
C GLY A 37 8.66 -7.73 7.26
N PHE A 38 8.46 -6.42 7.41
CA PHE A 38 7.12 -5.88 7.58
C PHE A 38 6.31 -6.00 6.30
N SER A 39 6.95 -5.77 5.14
CA SER A 39 6.28 -5.95 3.85
C SER A 39 5.96 -7.41 3.59
N ALA A 40 6.86 -8.31 3.99
CA ALA A 40 6.64 -9.75 3.86
C ALA A 40 5.42 -10.18 4.67
N ARG A 41 5.29 -9.67 5.89
CA ARG A 41 4.16 -9.99 6.74
C ARG A 41 2.85 -9.50 6.13
N ALA A 42 2.85 -8.25 5.64
CA ALA A 42 1.66 -7.68 5.04
C ALA A 42 1.20 -8.50 3.84
N THR A 43 2.14 -8.86 2.98
CA THR A 43 1.85 -9.69 1.81
C THR A 43 1.29 -11.05 2.21
N ALA A 44 1.91 -11.68 3.21
CA ALA A 44 1.48 -12.99 3.66
C ALA A 44 0.05 -12.97 4.20
N ILE A 45 -0.31 -11.91 4.93
CA ILE A 45 -1.66 -11.76 5.45
C ILE A 45 -2.68 -11.69 4.30
N LEU A 46 -2.41 -10.86 3.31
CA LEU A 46 -3.34 -10.72 2.19
C LEU A 46 -3.44 -11.99 1.36
N GLN A 47 -2.33 -12.68 1.19
CA GLN A 47 -2.32 -13.95 0.46
C GLN A 47 -3.06 -15.03 1.23
N ASP A 48 -2.95 -15.05 2.55
CA ASP A 48 -3.66 -16.02 3.36
C ASP A 48 -5.17 -15.80 3.30
N ILE A 49 -5.59 -14.53 3.27
CA ILE A 49 -7.01 -14.20 3.11
C ILE A 49 -7.50 -14.60 1.72
N GLY A 50 -6.59 -14.60 0.75
CA GLY A 50 -6.95 -14.98 -0.63
C GLY A 50 -7.52 -13.85 -1.44
N VAL A 51 -7.28 -12.61 -1.02
CA VAL A 51 -7.78 -11.44 -1.76
C VAL A 51 -6.78 -11.05 -2.83
N LYS A 52 -7.29 -10.58 -3.96
CA LYS A 52 -6.45 -10.04 -5.02
C LYS A 52 -6.08 -8.60 -4.65
N PHE A 53 -4.81 -8.27 -4.76
CA PHE A 53 -4.37 -6.92 -4.45
C PHE A 53 -3.27 -6.47 -5.42
N TYR A 54 -3.16 -5.16 -5.56
CA TYR A 54 -2.15 -4.56 -6.42
C TYR A 54 -0.99 -4.12 -5.53
N ASP A 55 0.20 -4.66 -5.77
CA ASP A 55 1.38 -4.30 -4.98
C ASP A 55 2.21 -3.26 -5.72
N VAL A 56 2.66 -2.25 -4.98
CA VAL A 56 3.48 -1.16 -5.51
C VAL A 56 4.83 -1.21 -4.80
N ASN A 57 5.88 -1.47 -5.58
CA ASN A 57 7.24 -1.55 -5.03
C ASN A 57 7.85 -0.16 -4.94
N VAL A 58 7.82 0.42 -3.73
CA VAL A 58 8.32 1.78 -3.54
C VAL A 58 9.84 1.87 -3.63
N LEU A 59 10.55 0.74 -3.62
CA LEU A 59 11.99 0.77 -3.78
C LEU A 59 12.39 1.12 -5.21
N GLU A 60 11.50 0.93 -6.15
CA GLU A 60 11.74 1.27 -7.55
C GLU A 60 11.26 2.66 -7.92
N ASP A 61 10.63 3.37 -6.99
CA ASP A 61 10.03 4.66 -7.30
C ASP A 61 10.09 5.55 -6.06
N GLN A 62 11.18 6.32 -5.98
CA GLN A 62 11.43 7.16 -4.82
C GLN A 62 10.36 8.23 -4.64
N GLU A 63 9.80 8.73 -5.73
CA GLU A 63 8.73 9.73 -5.65
C GLU A 63 7.48 9.15 -5.01
N ILE A 64 7.10 7.95 -5.42
CA ILE A 64 5.96 7.27 -4.80
C ILE A 64 6.25 6.96 -3.34
N ARG A 65 7.49 6.55 -3.04
CA ARG A 65 7.89 6.22 -1.66
C ARG A 65 7.65 7.40 -0.72
N GLU A 66 8.11 8.57 -1.13
CA GLU A 66 7.92 9.76 -0.31
C GLU A 66 6.50 10.29 -0.42
N GLY A 67 5.92 10.22 -1.60
CA GLY A 67 4.59 10.74 -1.84
C GLY A 67 3.50 10.01 -1.08
N ILE A 68 3.63 8.68 -0.92
CA ILE A 68 2.60 7.93 -0.22
C ILE A 68 2.60 8.22 1.27
N LYS A 69 3.77 8.52 1.83
CA LYS A 69 3.84 8.91 3.24
C LYS A 69 3.09 10.22 3.47
N ALA A 70 3.26 11.17 2.55
CA ALA A 70 2.56 12.45 2.63
C ALA A 70 1.08 12.27 2.36
N TYR A 71 0.73 11.46 1.37
CA TYR A 71 -0.64 11.24 0.96
C TYR A 71 -1.49 10.69 2.11
N GLY A 72 -0.98 9.68 2.79
CA GLY A 72 -1.69 9.05 3.89
C GLY A 72 -1.42 9.67 5.25
N ASN A 73 -0.49 10.64 5.31
CA ASN A 73 -0.01 11.19 6.56
C ASN A 73 0.42 10.05 7.49
N TRP A 74 1.22 9.12 6.94
CA TRP A 74 1.64 7.91 7.63
C TRP A 74 3.13 7.71 7.35
N PRO A 75 3.96 7.62 8.38
CA PRO A 75 5.42 7.76 8.18
C PRO A 75 6.14 6.52 7.67
N THR A 76 5.50 5.37 7.68
CA THR A 76 6.20 4.11 7.41
C THR A 76 5.58 3.34 6.26
N ILE A 77 6.33 2.37 5.74
CA ILE A 77 5.90 1.44 4.70
C ILE A 77 6.14 0.04 5.27
N PRO A 78 5.21 -0.90 5.07
CA PRO A 78 4.13 -0.90 4.09
C PRO A 78 2.90 -0.12 4.54
N GLN A 79 2.07 0.24 3.54
CA GLN A 79 0.77 0.86 3.78
C GLN A 79 -0.28 0.14 2.96
N LEU A 80 -1.36 -0.27 3.60
CA LEU A 80 -2.48 -0.92 2.93
C LEU A 80 -3.63 0.08 2.76
N TYR A 81 -4.16 0.14 1.53
CA TYR A 81 -5.33 0.95 1.21
C TYR A 81 -6.44 0.04 0.70
N ILE A 82 -7.63 0.23 1.22
CA ILE A 82 -8.83 -0.48 0.76
C ILE A 82 -9.86 0.56 0.38
N ASN A 83 -10.30 0.53 -0.86
CA ASN A 83 -11.25 1.49 -1.41
C ASN A 83 -10.81 2.92 -1.13
N LYS A 84 -9.53 3.19 -1.39
CA LYS A 84 -8.90 4.51 -1.28
C LYS A 84 -8.69 4.98 0.14
N LYS A 85 -8.95 4.14 1.13
CA LYS A 85 -8.78 4.52 2.54
C LYS A 85 -7.59 3.80 3.13
N LEU A 86 -6.74 4.55 3.81
CA LEU A 86 -5.60 3.98 4.50
C LEU A 86 -6.09 3.11 5.66
N ILE A 87 -5.67 1.86 5.64
CA ILE A 87 -5.97 0.94 6.75
C ILE A 87 -4.84 1.02 7.77
N GLY A 88 -3.59 0.94 7.31
CA GLY A 88 -2.43 1.04 8.19
C GLY A 88 -1.29 0.21 7.68
N GLY A 89 -0.32 -0.01 8.55
CA GLY A 89 0.86 -0.84 8.26
C GLY A 89 0.66 -2.27 8.71
N SER A 90 1.78 -3.03 8.75
CA SER A 90 1.70 -4.46 9.02
C SER A 90 1.18 -4.78 10.43
N ASP A 91 1.48 -3.93 11.42
CA ASP A 91 1.02 -4.19 12.78
C ASP A 91 -0.50 -4.09 12.87
N ILE A 92 -1.06 -3.03 12.27
CA ILE A 92 -2.51 -2.85 12.26
C ILE A 92 -3.17 -3.95 11.45
N MET A 93 -2.57 -4.32 10.31
CA MET A 93 -3.09 -5.42 9.50
C MET A 93 -3.15 -6.71 10.30
N MET A 94 -2.09 -7.00 11.07
CA MET A 94 -2.05 -8.21 11.87
C MET A 94 -3.14 -8.21 12.94
N GLU A 95 -3.32 -7.09 13.64
CA GLU A 95 -4.36 -6.98 14.65
C GLU A 95 -5.74 -7.22 14.06
N MET A 96 -6.01 -6.58 12.92
CA MET A 96 -7.30 -6.72 12.26
C MET A 96 -7.51 -8.13 11.72
N TYR A 97 -6.42 -8.72 11.22
CA TYR A 97 -6.47 -10.08 10.70
C TYR A 97 -6.81 -11.07 11.82
N GLU A 98 -6.17 -10.94 12.97
CA GLU A 98 -6.42 -11.83 14.10
C GLU A 98 -7.83 -11.66 14.66
N ALA A 99 -8.38 -10.46 14.55
CA ALA A 99 -9.74 -10.19 15.00
C ALA A 99 -10.80 -10.54 13.97
N GLY A 100 -10.40 -10.92 12.76
CA GLY A 100 -11.34 -11.20 11.67
C GLY A 100 -11.88 -9.96 10.98
N GLU A 101 -11.43 -8.79 11.38
CA GLU A 101 -11.93 -7.52 10.83
C GLU A 101 -11.43 -7.27 9.42
N LEU A 102 -10.18 -7.65 9.15
CA LEU A 102 -9.61 -7.42 7.82
C LEU A 102 -10.32 -8.26 6.78
N GLN A 103 -10.62 -9.51 7.12
CA GLN A 103 -11.36 -10.41 6.24
C GLN A 103 -12.74 -9.83 5.90
N GLU A 104 -13.39 -9.21 6.88
CA GLU A 104 -14.70 -8.61 6.66
C GLU A 104 -14.62 -7.44 5.68
N LEU A 105 -13.60 -6.60 5.84
CA LEU A 105 -13.40 -5.47 4.94
C LEU A 105 -13.11 -5.90 3.50
N LEU A 106 -12.51 -7.07 3.34
CA LEU A 106 -12.05 -7.55 2.05
C LEU A 106 -13.03 -8.50 1.36
N LYS A 107 -14.19 -8.70 1.95
CA LYS A 107 -15.22 -9.52 1.34
C LYS A 107 -15.72 -8.94 0.05
#